data_87dc58b68a42bdc9532b637ac9d15dfb
#
_entry.id   87dc58b68a42bdc9532b637ac9d15dfb
#
_cell.length_a   1.000
_cell.length_b   1.000
_cell.length_c   1.000
_cell.angle_alpha   90.00
_cell.angle_beta   90.00
_cell.angle_gamma   90.00
#
_symmetry.space_group_name_H-M   'P 1'
#
loop_
_entity.id
_entity.type
_entity.pdbx_description
1 polymer ?
#
loop_
_entity_poly.entity_id
_entity_poly.type
_entity_poly.pdbx_seq_one_letter_code
_entity_poly.pdbx_strand_id
1 'polypeptide(L)'
;ADFVFMESKKAKLFVNSPNAIDGNRIEKCDTSCAAFQSEEAGLADFTGSEDEILSQIRELVSILPANNEDDMSYSECEDDLNRICSDIENCVGATDLALAQISDDNFFMEVKKDYDPSMVTGFIRLNGMTVGCVANRTEVYGENGVKEGEYDAVLSYRGCEKAEKFVSFCDAFNIPLLTLVNVKGYKASKCTERR
;
A
#
# COMPACT_ATOMS: atom_id res chain seq x y z
N ALA A 1 -12.66 10.32 1.05
CA ALA A 1 -11.96 9.69 2.17
C ALA A 1 -10.55 9.36 1.72
N ASP A 2 -9.57 9.59 2.58
CA ASP A 2 -8.17 9.34 2.26
C ASP A 2 -7.84 7.86 2.40
N PHE A 3 -8.43 7.19 3.40
CA PHE A 3 -8.31 5.75 3.59
C PHE A 3 -9.66 5.08 3.77
N VAL A 4 -9.82 3.91 3.15
CA VAL A 4 -11.02 3.09 3.20
C VAL A 4 -10.67 1.72 3.75
N PHE A 5 -11.32 1.35 4.85
CA PHE A 5 -11.19 0.05 5.50
C PHE A 5 -12.45 -0.77 5.26
N MET A 6 -12.31 -2.02 4.86
CA MET A 6 -13.45 -2.91 4.62
C MET A 6 -13.27 -4.26 5.33
N GLU A 7 -14.25 -4.65 6.14
CA GLU A 7 -14.28 -6.00 6.69
C GLU A 7 -14.48 -7.02 5.56
N SER A 8 -13.66 -8.08 5.53
CA SER A 8 -13.52 -8.97 4.38
C SER A 8 -14.76 -9.78 4.03
N LYS A 9 -15.61 -10.11 5.02
CA LYS A 9 -16.74 -11.06 4.82
C LYS A 9 -18.09 -10.38 4.65
N LYS A 10 -18.36 -9.31 5.41
CA LYS A 10 -19.69 -8.72 5.54
C LYS A 10 -19.79 -7.32 4.92
N ALA A 11 -18.68 -6.57 4.86
CA ALA A 11 -18.71 -5.21 4.34
C ALA A 11 -19.09 -5.19 2.85
N LYS A 12 -19.91 -4.22 2.48
CA LYS A 12 -20.35 -3.99 1.11
C LYS A 12 -20.21 -2.52 0.77
N LEU A 13 -19.54 -2.23 -0.33
CA LEU A 13 -19.41 -0.87 -0.87
C LEU A 13 -20.01 -0.83 -2.27
N PHE A 14 -21.08 -0.07 -2.43
CA PHE A 14 -21.77 0.08 -3.70
C PHE A 14 -21.44 1.44 -4.32
N VAL A 15 -20.75 1.44 -5.45
CA VAL A 15 -20.58 2.63 -6.28
C VAL A 15 -21.83 2.85 -7.13
N ASN A 16 -22.36 1.77 -7.68
CA ASN A 16 -23.66 1.74 -8.36
C ASN A 16 -24.63 0.86 -7.59
N SER A 17 -25.94 1.14 -7.71
CA SER A 17 -26.94 0.26 -7.12
C SER A 17 -26.75 -1.19 -7.56
N PRO A 18 -26.93 -2.16 -6.65
CA PRO A 18 -26.90 -3.58 -7.03
C PRO A 18 -27.88 -3.85 -8.17
N ASN A 19 -27.44 -4.64 -9.15
CA ASN A 19 -28.25 -4.99 -10.33
C ASN A 19 -28.66 -3.80 -11.24
N ALA A 20 -28.08 -2.60 -11.07
CA ALA A 20 -28.38 -1.44 -11.92
C ALA A 20 -27.82 -1.58 -13.34
N ILE A 21 -26.79 -2.40 -13.53
CA ILE A 21 -26.12 -2.65 -14.82
C ILE A 21 -26.14 -4.15 -15.11
N ASP A 22 -26.43 -4.53 -16.36
CA ASP A 22 -26.28 -5.91 -16.79
C ASP A 22 -24.82 -6.36 -16.63
N GLY A 23 -24.60 -7.31 -15.75
CA GLY A 23 -23.25 -7.77 -15.36
C GLY A 23 -22.83 -7.39 -13.94
N ASN A 24 -23.44 -6.39 -13.32
CA ASN A 24 -23.25 -6.05 -11.90
C ASN A 24 -24.29 -6.74 -11.01
N ARG A 25 -24.68 -7.96 -11.37
CA ARG A 25 -25.54 -8.79 -10.52
C ARG A 25 -24.69 -9.54 -9.52
N ILE A 26 -25.06 -9.47 -8.24
CA ILE A 26 -24.37 -10.16 -7.13
C ILE A 26 -24.19 -11.66 -7.44
N GLU A 27 -25.13 -12.27 -8.15
CA GLU A 27 -25.09 -13.66 -8.59
C GLU A 27 -24.03 -13.96 -9.64
N LYS A 28 -23.60 -12.95 -10.43
CA LYS A 28 -22.60 -13.10 -11.48
C LYS A 28 -21.23 -12.55 -11.08
N CYS A 29 -21.22 -11.39 -10.44
CA CYS A 29 -20.01 -10.70 -9.99
C CYS A 29 -20.39 -9.78 -8.84
N ASP A 30 -19.94 -10.09 -7.63
CA ASP A 30 -20.17 -9.23 -6.46
C ASP A 30 -19.16 -8.09 -6.45
N THR A 31 -19.43 -7.05 -7.21
CA THR A 31 -18.59 -5.84 -7.27
C THR A 31 -18.63 -5.02 -5.97
N SER A 32 -19.48 -5.39 -5.02
CA SER A 32 -19.60 -4.70 -3.74
C SER A 32 -18.73 -5.29 -2.63
N CYS A 33 -18.20 -6.49 -2.82
CA CYS A 33 -17.41 -7.17 -1.80
C CYS A 33 -16.02 -6.54 -1.60
N ALA A 34 -15.45 -6.76 -0.41
CA ALA A 34 -14.15 -6.21 -0.05
C ALA A 34 -13.04 -6.62 -1.02
N ALA A 35 -13.00 -7.89 -1.45
CA ALA A 35 -12.01 -8.39 -2.40
C ALA A 35 -12.07 -7.63 -3.74
N PHE A 36 -13.26 -7.45 -4.33
CA PHE A 36 -13.39 -6.68 -5.57
C PHE A 36 -12.95 -5.22 -5.38
N GLN A 37 -13.34 -4.61 -4.25
CA GLN A 37 -13.03 -3.21 -3.97
C GLN A 37 -11.54 -2.98 -3.66
N SER A 38 -10.83 -3.97 -3.12
CA SER A 38 -9.38 -3.89 -2.91
C SER A 38 -8.58 -4.27 -4.15
N GLU A 39 -8.84 -5.43 -4.76
CA GLU A 39 -8.01 -5.99 -5.81
C GLU A 39 -8.26 -5.38 -7.20
N GLU A 40 -9.53 -5.09 -7.54
CA GLU A 40 -9.91 -4.67 -8.89
C GLU A 40 -10.22 -3.17 -8.98
N ALA A 41 -10.99 -2.64 -8.03
CA ALA A 41 -11.41 -1.24 -8.05
C ALA A 41 -10.38 -0.30 -7.39
N GLY A 42 -9.53 -0.81 -6.50
CA GLY A 42 -8.55 -0.01 -5.76
C GLY A 42 -9.18 1.08 -4.87
N LEU A 43 -10.41 0.85 -4.39
CA LEU A 43 -11.10 1.77 -3.51
C LEU A 43 -10.84 1.45 -2.03
N ALA A 44 -10.76 0.17 -1.66
CA ALA A 44 -10.39 -0.24 -0.31
C ALA A 44 -8.87 -0.24 -0.16
N ASP A 45 -8.38 0.41 0.87
CA ASP A 45 -6.96 0.50 1.19
C ASP A 45 -6.51 -0.63 2.10
N PHE A 46 -7.40 -1.06 2.98
CA PHE A 46 -7.16 -2.12 3.95
C PHE A 46 -8.36 -3.05 4.02
N THR A 47 -8.09 -4.34 4.05
CA THR A 47 -9.10 -5.39 4.22
C THR A 47 -8.65 -6.34 5.33
N GLY A 48 -9.60 -6.93 6.05
CA GLY A 48 -9.29 -7.87 7.13
C GLY A 48 -10.52 -8.21 7.96
N SER A 49 -10.33 -8.90 9.06
CA SER A 49 -11.34 -9.08 10.09
C SER A 49 -11.59 -7.77 10.83
N GLU A 50 -12.65 -7.70 11.61
CA GLU A 50 -13.00 -6.51 12.39
C GLU A 50 -11.88 -6.12 13.37
N ASP A 51 -11.27 -7.09 14.05
CA ASP A 51 -10.18 -6.85 14.99
C ASP A 51 -8.89 -6.37 14.29
N GLU A 52 -8.56 -6.94 13.14
CA GLU A 52 -7.42 -6.50 12.33
C GLU A 52 -7.61 -5.08 11.82
N ILE A 53 -8.80 -4.74 11.32
CA ILE A 53 -9.13 -3.38 10.87
C ILE A 53 -9.01 -2.37 12.01
N LEU A 54 -9.54 -2.68 13.19
CA LEU A 54 -9.44 -1.79 14.34
C LEU A 54 -7.99 -1.58 14.78
N SER A 55 -7.15 -2.61 14.69
CA SER A 55 -5.72 -2.50 14.96
C SER A 55 -5.01 -1.64 13.90
N GLN A 56 -5.28 -1.87 12.63
CA GLN A 56 -4.73 -1.09 11.50
C GLN A 56 -5.13 0.40 11.58
N ILE A 57 -6.38 0.69 11.94
CA ILE A 57 -6.82 2.08 12.14
C ILE A 57 -6.03 2.76 13.25
N ARG A 58 -5.84 2.09 14.39
CA ARG A 58 -5.07 2.63 15.52
C ARG A 58 -3.61 2.87 15.13
N GLU A 59 -3.03 1.92 14.43
CA GLU A 59 -1.65 2.02 13.94
C GLU A 59 -1.51 3.18 12.95
N LEU A 60 -2.40 3.28 11.94
CA LEU A 60 -2.39 4.39 10.98
C LEU A 60 -2.51 5.75 11.69
N VAL A 61 -3.44 5.90 12.62
CA VAL A 61 -3.61 7.17 13.37
C VAL A 61 -2.37 7.49 14.20
N SER A 62 -1.65 6.49 14.71
CA SER A 62 -0.43 6.72 15.51
C SER A 62 0.76 7.22 14.69
N ILE A 63 0.77 7.01 13.38
CA ILE A 63 1.88 7.40 12.50
C ILE A 63 1.59 8.67 11.70
N LEU A 64 0.33 9.07 11.60
CA LEU A 64 -0.03 10.27 10.84
C LEU A 64 0.04 11.53 11.71
N PRO A 65 0.37 12.70 11.12
CA PRO A 65 0.23 13.98 11.82
C PRO A 65 -1.23 14.24 12.17
N ALA A 66 -1.49 15.04 13.22
CA ALA A 66 -2.85 15.32 13.68
C ALA A 66 -3.69 16.09 12.63
N ASN A 67 -3.03 16.91 11.83
CA ASN A 67 -3.62 17.65 10.71
C ASN A 67 -2.50 18.06 9.70
N ASN A 68 -2.87 18.71 8.62
CA ASN A 68 -1.95 19.11 7.56
C ASN A 68 -1.13 20.39 7.86
N GLU A 69 -1.37 21.03 8.99
CA GLU A 69 -0.63 22.21 9.47
C GLU A 69 0.34 21.87 10.60
N ASP A 70 0.22 20.66 11.17
CA ASP A 70 1.12 20.16 12.20
C ASP A 70 2.48 19.76 11.59
N ASP A 71 3.51 19.83 12.43
CA ASP A 71 4.78 19.22 12.16
C ASP A 71 4.62 17.70 12.02
N MET A 72 5.57 17.10 11.32
CA MET A 72 5.57 15.65 11.06
C MET A 72 5.33 14.85 12.34
N SER A 73 4.53 13.79 12.22
CA SER A 73 4.37 12.83 13.30
C SER A 73 5.73 12.26 13.72
N TYR A 74 6.10 12.48 14.96
CA TYR A 74 7.34 12.02 15.54
C TYR A 74 7.07 11.15 16.76
N SER A 75 7.73 10.01 16.85
CA SER A 75 7.72 9.14 18.02
C SER A 75 9.13 8.94 18.56
N GLU A 76 9.26 8.64 19.86
CA GLU A 76 10.56 8.24 20.40
C GLU A 76 11.08 7.00 19.67
N CYS A 77 12.34 7.06 19.25
CA CYS A 77 13.02 5.96 18.55
C CYS A 77 14.02 5.33 19.52
N GLU A 78 13.83 4.05 19.82
CA GLU A 78 14.76 3.25 20.62
C GLU A 78 15.68 2.37 19.74
N ASP A 79 15.46 2.36 18.41
CA ASP A 79 16.26 1.58 17.46
C ASP A 79 17.67 2.12 17.33
N ASP A 80 18.66 1.23 17.16
CA ASP A 80 20.04 1.63 16.89
C ASP A 80 20.20 2.12 15.45
N LEU A 81 20.31 3.42 15.29
CA LEU A 81 20.48 4.08 13.97
C LEU A 81 21.74 3.61 13.20
N ASN A 82 22.68 2.94 13.88
CA ASN A 82 23.90 2.38 13.29
C ASN A 82 23.79 0.87 13.05
N ARG A 83 22.65 0.25 13.27
CA ARG A 83 22.47 -1.18 12.99
C ARG A 83 22.68 -1.51 11.52
N ILE A 84 23.22 -2.66 11.25
CA ILE A 84 23.47 -3.14 9.89
C ILE A 84 22.23 -3.88 9.40
N CYS A 85 21.70 -3.47 8.23
CA CYS A 85 20.67 -4.22 7.51
C CYS A 85 21.33 -5.33 6.70
N SER A 86 21.64 -6.47 7.35
CA SER A 86 22.50 -7.52 6.81
C SER A 86 21.95 -8.23 5.57
N ASP A 87 20.63 -8.27 5.40
CA ASP A 87 19.97 -9.02 4.33
C ASP A 87 19.35 -8.11 3.24
N ILE A 88 19.63 -6.83 3.27
CA ILE A 88 19.02 -5.87 2.35
C ILE A 88 19.34 -6.16 0.87
N GLU A 89 20.52 -6.70 0.60
CA GLU A 89 20.94 -7.09 -0.75
C GLU A 89 20.10 -8.23 -1.34
N ASN A 90 19.52 -9.06 -0.49
CA ASN A 90 18.63 -10.16 -0.89
C ASN A 90 17.18 -9.68 -1.11
N CYS A 91 16.85 -8.46 -0.72
CA CYS A 91 15.50 -7.89 -0.81
C CYS A 91 15.28 -7.02 -2.05
N VAL A 92 16.17 -7.03 -3.03
CA VAL A 92 16.08 -6.15 -4.23
C VAL A 92 14.80 -6.38 -5.01
N GLY A 93 14.29 -7.61 -5.04
CA GLY A 93 13.00 -7.95 -5.67
C GLY A 93 11.79 -7.76 -4.76
N ALA A 94 11.99 -7.84 -3.45
CA ALA A 94 10.96 -7.73 -2.41
C ALA A 94 11.15 -6.43 -1.62
N THR A 95 10.80 -5.31 -2.24
CA THR A 95 11.06 -3.97 -1.69
C THR A 95 10.27 -3.65 -0.41
N ASP A 96 9.16 -4.33 -0.17
CA ASP A 96 8.43 -4.30 1.11
C ASP A 96 9.31 -4.81 2.27
N LEU A 97 10.02 -5.91 2.07
CA LEU A 97 10.98 -6.44 3.06
C LEU A 97 12.17 -5.49 3.25
N ALA A 98 12.67 -4.90 2.16
CA ALA A 98 13.76 -3.91 2.24
C ALA A 98 13.32 -2.67 3.03
N LEU A 99 12.10 -2.17 2.78
CA LEU A 99 11.53 -1.04 3.50
C LEU A 99 11.35 -1.34 5.00
N ALA A 100 10.87 -2.55 5.33
CA ALA A 100 10.79 -2.98 6.73
C ALA A 100 12.17 -3.00 7.39
N GLN A 101 13.19 -3.55 6.73
CA GLN A 101 14.54 -3.64 7.30
C GLN A 101 15.21 -2.29 7.58
N ILE A 102 14.97 -1.27 6.76
CA ILE A 102 15.53 0.07 6.98
C ILE A 102 14.75 0.89 7.99
N SER A 103 13.52 0.49 8.27
CA SER A 103 12.62 1.19 9.20
C SER A 103 12.94 0.89 10.66
N ASP A 104 12.67 1.85 11.53
CA ASP A 104 12.76 1.67 12.98
C ASP A 104 11.92 0.46 13.40
N ASP A 105 12.49 -0.42 14.24
CA ASP A 105 11.85 -1.64 14.73
C ASP A 105 11.24 -2.55 13.63
N ASN A 106 11.75 -2.45 12.41
CA ASN A 106 11.23 -3.14 11.22
C ASN A 106 9.75 -2.80 10.91
N PHE A 107 9.29 -1.63 11.31
CA PHE A 107 7.94 -1.19 11.07
C PHE A 107 7.70 -0.92 9.58
N PHE A 108 6.67 -1.51 9.01
CA PHE A 108 6.19 -1.19 7.66
C PHE A 108 4.68 -1.37 7.57
N MET A 109 3.96 -0.32 7.19
CA MET A 109 2.53 -0.34 6.96
C MET A 109 2.23 -0.15 5.48
N GLU A 110 1.97 -1.25 4.78
CA GLU A 110 1.63 -1.21 3.35
C GLU A 110 0.18 -0.76 3.14
N VAL A 111 -0.02 0.23 2.28
CA VAL A 111 -1.34 0.76 1.88
C VAL A 111 -1.72 0.18 0.53
N LYS A 112 -2.96 -0.24 0.34
CA LYS A 112 -3.49 -0.85 -0.91
C LYS A 112 -2.67 -2.06 -1.37
N LYS A 113 -2.31 -2.94 -0.44
CA LYS A 113 -1.48 -4.12 -0.71
C LYS A 113 -2.02 -4.96 -1.88
N ASP A 114 -3.34 -5.13 -1.94
CA ASP A 114 -4.01 -6.01 -2.90
C ASP A 114 -4.18 -5.37 -4.29
N TYR A 115 -4.18 -4.02 -4.37
CA TYR A 115 -4.30 -3.32 -5.65
C TYR A 115 -2.94 -3.15 -6.31
N ASP A 116 -2.75 -3.82 -7.43
CA ASP A 116 -1.47 -3.88 -8.15
C ASP A 116 -0.28 -4.15 -7.20
N PRO A 117 -0.08 -5.40 -6.79
CA PRO A 117 0.97 -5.74 -5.85
C PRO A 117 2.40 -5.48 -6.36
N SER A 118 2.60 -5.20 -7.65
CA SER A 118 3.89 -4.81 -8.22
C SER A 118 4.34 -3.39 -7.80
N MET A 119 3.40 -2.57 -7.34
CA MET A 119 3.65 -1.25 -6.77
C MET A 119 3.42 -1.29 -5.26
N VAL A 120 4.42 -0.89 -4.51
CA VAL A 120 4.39 -0.78 -3.04
C VAL A 120 4.17 0.68 -2.66
N THR A 121 3.17 0.94 -1.84
CA THR A 121 2.93 2.23 -1.19
C THR A 121 2.70 1.98 0.29
N GLY A 122 3.27 2.80 1.15
CA GLY A 122 3.13 2.58 2.60
C GLY A 122 3.96 3.54 3.41
N PHE A 123 3.98 3.32 4.71
CA PHE A 123 4.70 4.15 5.68
C PHE A 123 5.76 3.34 6.41
N ILE A 124 6.91 3.97 6.61
CA ILE A 124 7.99 3.53 7.49
C ILE A 124 8.27 4.59 8.54
N ARG A 125 9.12 4.26 9.51
CA ARG A 125 9.66 5.21 10.47
C ARG A 125 11.19 5.27 10.33
N LEU A 126 11.74 6.47 10.32
CA LEU A 126 13.18 6.69 10.33
C LEU A 126 13.52 7.69 11.43
N ASN A 127 14.20 7.23 12.47
CA ASN A 127 14.50 8.00 13.67
C ASN A 127 13.24 8.63 14.29
N GLY A 128 12.19 7.84 14.41
CA GLY A 128 10.89 8.27 14.95
C GLY A 128 10.01 9.07 13.97
N MET A 129 10.53 9.48 12.83
CA MET A 129 9.81 10.27 11.84
C MET A 129 9.07 9.38 10.85
N THR A 130 7.81 9.68 10.59
CA THR A 130 7.02 8.98 9.56
C THR A 130 7.46 9.42 8.16
N VAL A 131 7.73 8.44 7.31
CA VAL A 131 8.12 8.62 5.90
C VAL A 131 7.22 7.80 5.01
N GLY A 132 6.61 8.42 4.01
CA GLY A 132 5.87 7.73 2.96
C GLY A 132 6.83 7.04 2.00
N CYS A 133 6.49 5.84 1.55
CA CYS A 133 7.31 5.06 0.63
C CYS A 133 6.55 4.73 -0.64
N VAL A 134 7.21 4.91 -1.79
CA VAL A 134 6.75 4.43 -3.08
C VAL A 134 7.85 3.59 -3.70
N ALA A 135 7.57 2.33 -3.97
CA ALA A 135 8.56 1.42 -4.53
C ALA A 135 7.90 0.45 -5.51
N ASN A 136 8.68 -0.07 -6.45
CA ASN A 136 8.24 -1.22 -7.24
C ASN A 136 8.87 -2.50 -6.70
N ARG A 137 8.14 -3.61 -6.75
CA ARG A 137 8.64 -4.94 -6.41
C ARG A 137 8.40 -5.93 -7.54
N THR A 138 9.28 -6.91 -7.65
CA THR A 138 9.18 -8.00 -8.61
C THR A 138 8.85 -9.33 -7.94
N GLU A 139 8.94 -9.41 -6.65
CA GLU A 139 8.70 -10.63 -5.86
C GLU A 139 7.86 -10.31 -4.63
N VAL A 140 6.94 -11.22 -4.32
CA VAL A 140 6.13 -11.17 -3.10
C VAL A 140 6.36 -12.46 -2.33
N TYR A 141 6.63 -12.33 -1.04
CA TYR A 141 6.82 -13.44 -0.11
C TYR A 141 5.71 -13.43 0.93
N GLY A 142 5.18 -14.61 1.22
CA GLY A 142 4.24 -14.81 2.31
C GLY A 142 4.93 -14.84 3.68
N GLU A 143 4.14 -14.86 4.74
CA GLU A 143 4.63 -14.92 6.13
C GLU A 143 5.55 -16.14 6.40
N ASN A 144 5.39 -17.20 5.63
CA ASN A 144 6.22 -18.42 5.71
C ASN A 144 7.56 -18.30 4.95
N GLY A 145 7.88 -17.13 4.39
CA GLY A 145 9.07 -16.94 3.54
C GLY A 145 8.98 -17.64 2.17
N VAL A 146 7.80 -18.12 1.79
CA VAL A 146 7.58 -18.75 0.48
C VAL A 146 7.20 -17.68 -0.52
N LYS A 147 7.82 -17.71 -1.71
CA LYS A 147 7.49 -16.80 -2.81
C LYS A 147 6.08 -17.09 -3.32
N GLU A 148 5.20 -16.10 -3.20
CA GLU A 148 3.78 -16.18 -3.58
C GLU A 148 3.49 -15.53 -4.93
N GLY A 149 4.34 -14.61 -5.38
CA GLY A 149 4.14 -13.89 -6.64
C GLY A 149 5.43 -13.41 -7.27
N GLU A 150 5.39 -13.26 -8.59
CA GLU A 150 6.45 -12.69 -9.40
C GLU A 150 5.86 -11.72 -10.42
N TYR A 151 6.46 -10.56 -10.56
CA TYR A 151 6.01 -9.47 -11.43
C TYR A 151 7.14 -8.98 -12.31
N ASP A 152 6.79 -8.53 -13.51
CA ASP A 152 7.75 -7.84 -14.37
C ASP A 152 8.20 -6.51 -13.75
N ALA A 153 9.47 -6.17 -13.93
CA ALA A 153 10.03 -4.89 -13.51
C ALA A 153 9.57 -3.74 -14.44
N VAL A 154 8.27 -3.49 -14.51
CA VAL A 154 7.64 -2.44 -15.33
C VAL A 154 6.56 -1.71 -14.55
N LEU A 155 6.38 -0.42 -14.84
CA LEU A 155 5.29 0.37 -14.24
C LEU A 155 3.98 0.11 -14.99
N SER A 156 3.00 -0.41 -14.27
CA SER A 156 1.65 -0.61 -14.78
C SER A 156 0.82 0.68 -14.61
N TYR A 157 -0.27 0.78 -15.36
CA TYR A 157 -1.26 1.85 -15.21
C TYR A 157 -1.85 1.88 -13.78
N ARG A 158 -2.25 0.73 -13.24
CA ARG A 158 -2.82 0.62 -11.89
C ARG A 158 -1.80 0.99 -10.81
N GLY A 159 -0.54 0.56 -10.98
CA GLY A 159 0.53 0.91 -10.07
C GLY A 159 0.83 2.41 -10.05
N CYS A 160 0.82 3.07 -11.21
CA CYS A 160 0.96 4.51 -11.29
C CYS A 160 -0.21 5.26 -10.63
N GLU A 161 -1.45 4.79 -10.81
CA GLU A 161 -2.63 5.36 -10.14
C GLU A 161 -2.57 5.20 -8.61
N LYS A 162 -2.14 4.03 -8.13
CA LYS A 162 -1.89 3.77 -6.72
C LYS A 162 -0.86 4.75 -6.15
N ALA A 163 0.28 4.89 -6.82
CA ALA A 163 1.35 5.80 -6.41
C ALA A 163 0.90 7.26 -6.43
N GLU A 164 0.19 7.71 -7.48
CA GLU A 164 -0.34 9.07 -7.61
C GLU A 164 -1.20 9.47 -6.40
N LYS A 165 -2.16 8.63 -6.02
CA LYS A 165 -3.04 8.87 -4.87
C LYS A 165 -2.26 8.96 -3.57
N PHE A 166 -1.31 8.05 -3.37
CA PHE A 166 -0.50 8.02 -2.17
C PHE A 166 0.45 9.22 -2.05
N VAL A 167 1.11 9.60 -3.15
CA VAL A 167 1.96 10.80 -3.19
C VAL A 167 1.15 12.06 -2.90
N SER A 168 -0.03 12.20 -3.51
CA SER A 168 -0.92 13.34 -3.27
C SER A 168 -1.37 13.42 -1.80
N PHE A 169 -1.61 12.28 -1.14
CA PHE A 169 -1.89 12.25 0.29
C PHE A 169 -0.67 12.72 1.11
N CYS A 170 0.51 12.18 0.84
CA CYS A 170 1.73 12.58 1.55
C CYS A 170 2.04 14.08 1.37
N ASP A 171 1.86 14.61 0.16
CA ASP A 171 2.02 16.04 -0.12
C ASP A 171 1.05 16.90 0.69
N ALA A 172 -0.23 16.50 0.76
CA ALA A 172 -1.25 17.22 1.52
C ALA A 172 -0.97 17.28 3.03
N PHE A 173 -0.26 16.30 3.58
CA PHE A 173 0.08 16.20 5.00
C PHE A 173 1.55 16.49 5.30
N ASN A 174 2.31 17.01 4.34
CA ASN A 174 3.74 17.30 4.47
C ASN A 174 4.59 16.10 4.91
N ILE A 175 4.19 14.88 4.56
CA ILE A 175 4.92 13.65 4.86
C ILE A 175 6.03 13.48 3.83
N PRO A 176 7.33 13.39 4.22
CA PRO A 176 8.42 13.19 3.29
C PRO A 176 8.30 11.85 2.58
N LEU A 177 8.78 11.79 1.33
CA LEU A 177 8.70 10.60 0.48
C LEU A 177 10.07 9.98 0.22
N LEU A 178 10.15 8.66 0.41
CA LEU A 178 11.23 7.81 -0.07
C LEU A 178 10.74 7.03 -1.30
N THR A 179 11.46 7.16 -2.42
CA THR A 179 11.13 6.41 -3.63
C THR A 179 12.25 5.44 -3.97
N LEU A 180 11.92 4.15 -4.10
CA LEU A 180 12.85 3.10 -4.53
C LEU A 180 12.44 2.62 -5.93
N VAL A 181 13.33 2.78 -6.91
CA VAL A 181 13.02 2.51 -8.32
C VAL A 181 13.93 1.42 -8.87
N ASN A 182 13.32 0.33 -9.33
CA ASN A 182 14.00 -0.74 -10.06
C ASN A 182 13.12 -1.21 -11.21
N VAL A 183 13.00 -0.38 -12.25
CA VAL A 183 12.12 -0.66 -13.40
C VAL A 183 12.86 -0.50 -14.73
N LYS A 184 12.44 -1.29 -15.71
CA LYS A 184 12.94 -1.22 -17.09
C LYS A 184 12.15 -0.23 -17.97
N GLY A 185 10.98 0.21 -17.51
CA GLY A 185 10.10 1.12 -18.24
C GLY A 185 8.63 0.93 -17.88
N TYR A 186 7.75 1.38 -18.75
CA TYR A 186 6.31 1.25 -18.58
C TYR A 186 5.78 -0.02 -19.25
N LYS A 187 4.75 -0.61 -18.67
CA LYS A 187 4.04 -1.73 -19.28
C LYS A 187 3.33 -1.26 -20.56
N ALA A 188 3.67 -1.85 -21.70
CA ALA A 188 3.02 -1.52 -22.96
C ALA A 188 1.55 -1.93 -22.95
N SER A 189 0.65 -0.95 -22.89
CA SER A 189 -0.79 -1.16 -22.92
C SER A 189 -1.52 0.08 -23.44
N LYS A 190 -2.75 -0.11 -23.96
CA LYS A 190 -3.60 1.03 -24.38
C LYS A 190 -3.90 2.00 -23.24
N CYS A 191 -3.95 1.52 -22.01
CA CYS A 191 -4.20 2.37 -20.83
C CYS A 191 -2.98 3.23 -20.50
N THR A 192 -1.76 2.67 -20.63
CA THR A 192 -0.51 3.40 -20.39
C THR A 192 -0.26 4.48 -21.44
N GLU A 193 -0.68 4.26 -22.71
CA GLU A 193 -0.54 5.23 -23.80
C GLU A 193 -1.48 6.45 -23.67
N ARG A 194 -2.50 6.36 -22.82
CA ARG A 194 -3.49 7.43 -22.64
C ARG A 194 -3.18 8.40 -21.49
N ARG A 195 -2.10 8.19 -20.77
CA ARG A 195 -1.67 9.02 -19.63
C ARG A 195 -0.19 9.49 -19.82
#